data_84cec698975a57b74e91102bff6fcc28
#
_entry.id   84cec698975a57b74e91102bff6fcc28
#
_cell.length_a   1.000
_cell.length_b   1.000
_cell.length_c   1.000
_cell.angle_alpha   90.00
_cell.angle_beta   90.00
_cell.angle_gamma   90.00
#
_symmetry.space_group_name_H-M   'P 1'
#
loop_
_entity.id
_entity.type
_entity.pdbx_description
1 polymer ?
#
loop_
_entity_poly.entity_id
_entity_poly.type
_entity_poly.pdbx_seq_one_letter_code
_entity_poly.pdbx_strand_id
1 'polypeptide(L)'
;MINNNWLKSVYSDGSKWFVSNPLPKKGEKITIALQLQEDTPVTSVFLKTKLNGVEYLFKMEKVTDKELLSKNTAKGLIRYETSVQVFEKELRYQFYLGTKDCVYYYSENGITTYTQNEAYDFRILTDYQQPEWVKNAVFYQIFPDRFCNGNPDNDVKDNEYIFDGYPAKQ
;
A
#
# COMPACT_ATOMS: atom_id res chain seq x y z
N MET A 1 23.32 -14.77 -13.80
CA MET A 1 21.97 -14.68 -13.20
C MET A 1 21.93 -13.38 -12.43
N ILE A 2 21.05 -12.45 -12.80
CA ILE A 2 20.86 -11.19 -12.06
C ILE A 2 20.26 -11.57 -10.70
N ASN A 3 20.93 -11.19 -9.64
CA ASN A 3 20.43 -11.41 -8.28
C ASN A 3 19.24 -10.47 -8.03
N ASN A 4 18.01 -10.98 -8.14
CA ASN A 4 16.79 -10.22 -7.97
C ASN A 4 16.38 -10.01 -6.50
N ASN A 5 17.26 -10.24 -5.53
CA ASN A 5 16.96 -10.06 -4.11
C ASN A 5 16.58 -8.61 -3.76
N TRP A 6 17.08 -7.63 -4.51
CA TRP A 6 16.76 -6.23 -4.31
C TRP A 6 15.25 -5.93 -4.44
N LEU A 7 14.51 -6.71 -5.25
CA LEU A 7 13.05 -6.54 -5.40
C LEU A 7 12.32 -6.68 -4.07
N LYS A 8 12.80 -7.55 -3.18
CA LYS A 8 12.19 -7.76 -1.85
C LYS A 8 12.40 -6.58 -0.89
N SER A 9 13.33 -5.69 -1.21
CA SER A 9 13.64 -4.51 -0.40
C SER A 9 12.86 -3.27 -0.82
N VAL A 10 12.18 -3.31 -1.98
CA VAL A 10 11.37 -2.19 -2.46
C VAL A 10 10.13 -2.07 -1.58
N TYR A 11 9.99 -0.92 -0.94
CA TYR A 11 8.91 -0.71 0.01
C TYR A 11 8.45 0.74 0.07
N SER A 12 7.15 0.91 0.09
CA SER A 12 6.42 2.13 0.43
C SER A 12 5.04 1.74 0.97
N ASP A 13 4.46 2.58 1.79
CA ASP A 13 3.10 2.44 2.29
C ASP A 13 2.46 3.82 2.53
N GLY A 14 1.21 3.83 2.98
CA GLY A 14 0.48 5.07 3.30
C GLY A 14 0.82 5.69 4.65
N SER A 15 1.81 5.17 5.39
CA SER A 15 2.18 5.68 6.71
C SER A 15 2.94 7.02 6.63
N LYS A 16 3.05 7.70 7.77
CA LYS A 16 3.84 8.94 7.90
C LYS A 16 5.34 8.77 7.62
N TRP A 17 5.83 7.55 7.55
CA TRP A 17 7.21 7.24 7.15
C TRP A 17 7.43 7.45 5.66
N PHE A 18 6.39 7.22 4.84
CA PHE A 18 6.46 7.29 3.38
C PHE A 18 5.60 8.39 2.78
N VAL A 19 4.64 8.92 3.52
CA VAL A 19 3.77 10.01 3.09
C VAL A 19 3.81 11.11 4.14
N SER A 20 4.24 12.30 3.79
CA SER A 20 4.41 13.42 4.75
C SER A 20 3.11 13.78 5.46
N ASN A 21 1.97 13.66 4.78
CA ASN A 21 0.64 13.77 5.36
C ASN A 21 -0.29 12.72 4.72
N PRO A 22 -0.64 11.62 5.44
CA PRO A 22 -1.54 10.58 4.93
C PRO A 22 -3.01 10.99 4.77
N LEU A 23 -3.41 12.12 5.37
CA LEU A 23 -4.75 12.67 5.30
C LEU A 23 -4.69 14.15 4.85
N PRO A 24 -4.28 14.41 3.61
CA PRO A 24 -4.07 15.76 3.12
C PRO A 24 -5.40 16.47 2.86
N LYS A 25 -5.34 17.79 2.88
CA LYS A 25 -6.43 18.63 2.37
C LYS A 25 -6.27 18.83 0.86
N LYS A 26 -7.37 19.08 0.19
CA LYS A 26 -7.36 19.44 -1.23
C LYS A 26 -6.48 20.68 -1.46
N GLY A 27 -5.59 20.59 -2.45
CA GLY A 27 -4.62 21.64 -2.76
C GLY A 27 -3.31 21.53 -1.97
N GLU A 28 -3.22 20.63 -1.00
CA GLU A 28 -1.99 20.42 -0.23
C GLU A 28 -0.92 19.73 -1.06
N LYS A 29 0.33 20.14 -0.85
CA LYS A 29 1.51 19.48 -1.42
C LYS A 29 2.03 18.47 -0.41
N ILE A 30 2.11 17.20 -0.82
CA ILE A 30 2.64 16.11 0.02
C ILE A 30 3.88 15.52 -0.62
N THR A 31 4.75 14.98 0.21
CA THR A 31 5.94 14.21 -0.23
C THR A 31 5.66 12.73 -0.08
N ILE A 32 5.94 11.98 -1.13
CA ILE A 32 5.81 10.53 -1.17
C ILE A 32 7.19 9.92 -1.35
N ALA A 33 7.48 8.87 -0.59
CA ALA A 33 8.76 8.22 -0.55
C ALA A 33 8.71 6.75 -0.94
N LEU A 34 9.84 6.23 -1.41
CA LEU A 34 10.10 4.82 -1.67
C LEU A 34 11.46 4.46 -1.09
N GLN A 35 11.58 3.28 -0.48
CA GLN A 35 12.84 2.72 -0.02
C GLN A 35 13.20 1.46 -0.80
N LEU A 36 14.48 1.23 -1.00
CA LEU A 36 15.04 -0.01 -1.52
C LEU A 36 16.50 -0.16 -1.07
N GLN A 37 17.07 -1.36 -1.21
CA GLN A 37 18.46 -1.58 -0.84
C GLN A 37 19.43 -0.73 -1.68
N GLU A 38 20.59 -0.40 -1.11
CA GLU A 38 21.59 0.45 -1.76
C GLU A 38 22.22 -0.25 -2.97
N ASP A 39 22.48 -1.55 -2.86
CA ASP A 39 23.02 -2.36 -3.98
C ASP A 39 21.88 -2.84 -4.89
N THR A 40 21.50 -1.98 -5.83
CA THR A 40 20.38 -2.20 -6.75
C THR A 40 20.73 -1.77 -8.19
N PRO A 41 20.22 -2.46 -9.23
CA PRO A 41 20.37 -2.05 -10.62
C PRO A 41 19.47 -0.86 -11.03
N VAL A 42 18.66 -0.33 -10.10
CA VAL A 42 17.74 0.78 -10.38
C VAL A 42 18.52 2.05 -10.69
N THR A 43 18.25 2.64 -11.84
CA THR A 43 18.89 3.88 -12.34
C THR A 43 17.97 5.09 -12.25
N SER A 44 16.67 4.86 -12.20
CA SER A 44 15.66 5.91 -12.10
C SER A 44 14.41 5.43 -11.40
N VAL A 45 13.76 6.31 -10.65
CA VAL A 45 12.49 6.05 -9.98
C VAL A 45 11.52 7.18 -10.33
N PHE A 46 10.29 6.79 -10.66
CA PHE A 46 9.20 7.72 -10.93
C PHE A 46 7.96 7.35 -10.12
N LEU A 47 7.24 8.35 -9.69
CA LEU A 47 5.88 8.22 -9.19
C LEU A 47 4.93 8.45 -10.36
N LYS A 48 4.12 7.48 -10.71
CA LYS A 48 3.03 7.60 -11.69
C LYS A 48 1.75 7.95 -10.96
N THR A 49 1.03 8.94 -11.41
CA THR A 49 -0.33 9.25 -10.97
C THR A 49 -1.18 9.68 -12.15
N LYS A 50 -2.49 9.73 -11.94
CA LYS A 50 -3.46 10.17 -12.95
C LYS A 50 -4.29 11.31 -12.38
N LEU A 51 -4.32 12.44 -13.10
CA LEU A 51 -5.09 13.62 -12.76
C LEU A 51 -6.00 13.98 -13.92
N ASN A 52 -7.30 14.10 -13.69
CA ASN A 52 -8.29 14.38 -14.74
C ASN A 52 -8.18 13.45 -15.96
N GLY A 53 -7.87 12.18 -15.75
CA GLY A 53 -7.70 11.20 -16.82
C GLY A 53 -6.34 11.23 -17.53
N VAL A 54 -5.47 12.18 -17.22
CA VAL A 54 -4.12 12.31 -17.79
C VAL A 54 -3.09 11.69 -16.85
N GLU A 55 -2.20 10.87 -17.39
CA GLU A 55 -1.09 10.28 -16.63
C GLU A 55 0.08 11.26 -16.51
N TYR A 56 0.63 11.33 -15.32
CA TYR A 56 1.82 12.10 -14.98
C TYR A 56 2.87 11.21 -14.35
N LEU A 57 4.12 11.42 -14.74
CA LEU A 57 5.29 10.79 -14.18
C LEU A 57 6.14 11.84 -13.47
N PHE A 58 6.20 11.77 -12.16
CA PHE A 58 7.07 12.62 -11.34
C PHE A 58 8.35 11.87 -11.03
N LYS A 59 9.48 12.42 -11.51
CA LYS A 59 10.79 11.87 -11.17
C LYS A 59 11.00 11.97 -9.66
N MET A 60 11.48 10.89 -9.07
CA MET A 60 11.83 10.84 -7.65
C MET A 60 13.34 11.04 -7.50
N GLU A 61 13.72 11.88 -6.57
CA GLU A 61 15.13 12.17 -6.31
C GLU A 61 15.63 11.35 -5.11
N LYS A 62 16.88 10.87 -5.22
CA LYS A 62 17.53 10.17 -4.12
C LYS A 62 17.80 11.13 -2.98
N VAL A 63 17.35 10.80 -1.78
CA VAL A 63 17.61 11.59 -0.57
C VAL A 63 19.07 11.44 -0.18
N THR A 64 19.78 12.54 -0.04
CA THR A 64 21.21 12.60 0.34
C THR A 64 21.45 13.18 1.73
N ASP A 65 20.41 13.77 2.33
CA ASP A 65 20.46 14.34 3.67
C ASP A 65 20.62 13.24 4.73
N LYS A 66 21.79 13.24 5.38
CA LYS A 66 22.17 12.24 6.38
C LYS A 66 21.27 12.26 7.62
N GLU A 67 20.76 13.41 8.03
CA GLU A 67 19.87 13.53 9.19
C GLU A 67 18.49 12.94 8.89
N LEU A 68 17.94 13.23 7.72
CA LEU A 68 16.70 12.66 7.22
C LEU A 68 16.80 11.14 7.04
N LEU A 69 17.91 10.66 6.47
CA LEU A 69 18.16 9.22 6.29
C LEU A 69 18.29 8.50 7.62
N SER A 70 18.98 9.08 8.61
CA SER A 70 19.18 8.44 9.92
C SER A 70 17.87 8.26 10.70
N LYS A 71 16.90 9.14 10.47
CA LYS A 71 15.58 9.10 11.13
C LYS A 71 14.60 8.15 10.45
N ASN A 72 14.66 8.06 9.11
CA ASN A 72 13.59 7.49 8.30
C ASN A 72 14.04 6.31 7.43
N THR A 73 15.29 5.91 7.48
CA THR A 73 15.84 4.87 6.59
C THR A 73 16.75 3.94 7.35
N ALA A 74 16.51 2.64 7.26
CA ALA A 74 17.37 1.64 7.88
C ALA A 74 18.73 1.57 7.16
N LYS A 75 19.76 1.11 7.88
CA LYS A 75 21.11 0.95 7.33
C LYS A 75 21.11 0.01 6.11
N GLY A 76 21.79 0.43 5.04
CA GLY A 76 21.88 -0.31 3.78
C GLY A 76 20.68 -0.11 2.83
N LEU A 77 19.75 0.78 3.19
CA LEU A 77 18.68 1.23 2.31
C LEU A 77 18.95 2.63 1.77
N ILE A 78 18.45 2.90 0.60
CA ILE A 78 18.35 4.22 -0.01
C ILE A 78 16.89 4.63 -0.09
N ARG A 79 16.66 5.95 -0.08
CA ARG A 79 15.34 6.54 -0.11
C ARG A 79 15.22 7.49 -1.29
N TYR A 80 14.11 7.37 -2.00
CA TYR A 80 13.71 8.29 -3.07
C TYR A 80 12.45 9.04 -2.65
N GLU A 81 12.37 10.31 -3.00
CA GLU A 81 11.23 11.16 -2.69
C GLU A 81 10.83 12.03 -3.89
N THR A 82 9.55 12.33 -3.96
CA THR A 82 8.99 13.39 -4.81
C THR A 82 7.83 14.05 -4.12
N SER A 83 7.50 15.27 -4.54
CA SER A 83 6.35 16.00 -4.01
C SER A 83 5.28 16.13 -5.08
N VAL A 84 4.04 15.87 -4.71
CA VAL A 84 2.87 16.01 -5.55
C VAL A 84 1.81 16.85 -4.86
N GLN A 85 1.04 17.60 -5.64
CA GLN A 85 -0.09 18.38 -5.12
C GLN A 85 -1.38 17.59 -5.32
N VAL A 86 -2.21 17.52 -4.28
CA VAL A 86 -3.44 16.73 -4.28
C VAL A 86 -4.63 17.61 -4.63
N PHE A 87 -5.25 17.38 -5.78
CA PHE A 87 -6.37 18.20 -6.26
C PHE A 87 -7.72 17.49 -6.27
N GLU A 88 -7.71 16.16 -6.27
CA GLU A 88 -8.90 15.33 -6.35
C GLU A 88 -9.30 14.75 -5.00
N LYS A 89 -10.45 14.08 -4.91
CA LYS A 89 -10.91 13.40 -3.69
C LYS A 89 -9.98 12.28 -3.23
N GLU A 90 -9.23 11.73 -4.17
CA GLU A 90 -8.20 10.72 -3.88
C GLU A 90 -7.01 10.91 -4.83
N LEU A 91 -5.81 10.63 -4.34
CA LEU A 91 -4.60 10.48 -5.13
C LEU A 91 -4.32 8.99 -5.27
N ARG A 92 -4.28 8.49 -6.51
CA ARG A 92 -3.85 7.13 -6.84
C ARG A 92 -2.48 7.18 -7.46
N TYR A 93 -1.58 6.29 -7.05
CA TYR A 93 -0.21 6.30 -7.55
C TYR A 93 0.42 4.91 -7.55
N GLN A 94 1.41 4.74 -8.42
CA GLN A 94 2.32 3.59 -8.52
C GLN A 94 3.75 4.10 -8.62
N PHE A 95 4.70 3.21 -8.38
CA PHE A 95 6.12 3.51 -8.61
C PHE A 95 6.62 2.76 -9.83
N TYR A 96 7.40 3.44 -10.66
CA TYR A 96 8.10 2.88 -11.81
C TYR A 96 9.60 2.92 -11.52
N LEU A 97 10.24 1.76 -11.54
CA LEU A 97 11.67 1.60 -11.27
C LEU A 97 12.38 1.18 -12.55
N GLY A 98 13.12 2.11 -13.14
CA GLY A 98 13.90 1.89 -14.35
C GLY A 98 15.23 1.25 -14.04
N THR A 99 15.56 0.18 -14.76
CA THR A 99 16.88 -0.44 -14.80
C THR A 99 17.45 -0.31 -16.22
N LYS A 100 18.65 -0.84 -16.47
CA LYS A 100 19.21 -0.86 -17.83
C LYS A 100 18.42 -1.76 -18.79
N ASP A 101 17.78 -2.81 -18.26
CA ASP A 101 17.19 -3.87 -19.07
C ASP A 101 15.68 -3.77 -19.18
N CYS A 102 14.99 -3.28 -18.13
CA CYS A 102 13.53 -3.20 -18.08
C CYS A 102 13.03 -2.18 -17.05
N VAL A 103 11.71 -2.00 -17.03
CA VAL A 103 11.01 -1.22 -16.01
C VAL A 103 10.23 -2.19 -15.11
N TYR A 104 10.33 -1.98 -13.81
CA TYR A 104 9.49 -2.64 -12.81
C TYR A 104 8.42 -1.69 -12.32
N TYR A 105 7.25 -2.23 -12.04
CA TYR A 105 6.07 -1.51 -11.58
C TYR A 105 5.73 -1.97 -10.17
N TYR A 106 5.63 -1.05 -9.22
CA TYR A 106 5.34 -1.34 -7.83
C TYR A 106 4.05 -0.66 -7.38
N SER A 107 3.11 -1.46 -6.90
CA SER A 107 1.80 -1.05 -6.38
C SER A 107 1.46 -1.84 -5.11
N GLU A 108 0.25 -1.70 -4.58
CA GLU A 108 -0.24 -2.52 -3.44
C GLU A 108 -0.20 -4.04 -3.73
N ASN A 109 -0.26 -4.45 -5.01
CA ASN A 109 -0.14 -5.85 -5.41
C ASN A 109 1.31 -6.35 -5.53
N GLY A 110 2.30 -5.53 -5.10
CA GLY A 110 3.71 -5.87 -5.19
C GLY A 110 4.36 -5.44 -6.50
N ILE A 111 5.49 -6.08 -6.86
CA ILE A 111 6.33 -5.70 -8.00
C ILE A 111 6.10 -6.64 -9.18
N THR A 112 5.94 -6.05 -10.37
CA THR A 112 5.78 -6.76 -11.64
C THR A 112 6.69 -6.17 -12.73
N THR A 113 6.84 -6.90 -13.84
CA THR A 113 7.52 -6.42 -15.06
C THR A 113 6.54 -5.96 -16.13
N TYR A 114 5.26 -5.90 -15.81
CA TYR A 114 4.17 -5.42 -16.67
C TYR A 114 3.35 -4.36 -15.91
N THR A 115 2.69 -3.48 -16.66
CA THR A 115 1.82 -2.45 -16.09
C THR A 115 0.65 -3.08 -15.34
N GLN A 116 0.43 -2.63 -14.10
CA GLN A 116 -0.64 -3.13 -13.26
C GLN A 116 -1.93 -2.33 -13.46
N ASN A 117 -3.06 -2.96 -13.14
CA ASN A 117 -4.36 -2.30 -13.14
C ASN A 117 -4.42 -1.22 -12.06
N GLU A 118 -5.06 -0.09 -12.34
CA GLU A 118 -5.25 1.04 -11.41
C GLU A 118 -6.00 0.65 -10.12
N ALA A 119 -6.68 -0.50 -10.09
CA ALA A 119 -7.31 -1.02 -8.88
C ALA A 119 -6.28 -1.35 -7.78
N TYR A 120 -5.03 -1.60 -8.15
CA TYR A 120 -3.92 -1.89 -7.24
C TYR A 120 -3.05 -0.67 -6.93
N ASP A 121 -3.42 0.52 -7.38
CA ASP A 121 -2.70 1.74 -7.04
C ASP A 121 -2.72 1.98 -5.53
N PHE A 122 -1.63 2.47 -4.98
CA PHE A 122 -1.65 3.10 -3.66
C PHE A 122 -2.63 4.27 -3.66
N ARG A 123 -3.35 4.45 -2.56
CA ARG A 123 -4.42 5.43 -2.49
C ARG A 123 -4.34 6.30 -1.24
N ILE A 124 -4.39 7.61 -1.43
CA ILE A 124 -4.47 8.62 -0.37
C ILE A 124 -5.79 9.37 -0.53
N LEU A 125 -6.61 9.38 0.51
CA LEU A 125 -7.88 10.10 0.53
C LEU A 125 -7.66 11.56 0.93
N THR A 126 -8.31 12.47 0.20
CA THR A 126 -8.24 13.92 0.44
C THR A 126 -9.47 14.38 1.23
N ASP A 127 -9.28 15.31 2.15
CA ASP A 127 -10.34 15.86 3.00
C ASP A 127 -11.14 14.78 3.77
N TYR A 128 -10.52 13.61 4.00
CA TYR A 128 -11.17 12.54 4.74
C TYR A 128 -11.36 12.93 6.20
N GLN A 129 -12.60 12.89 6.66
CA GLN A 129 -12.96 13.13 8.05
C GLN A 129 -13.43 11.81 8.68
N GLN A 130 -12.68 11.34 9.64
CA GLN A 130 -13.09 10.23 10.46
C GLN A 130 -14.23 10.67 11.40
N PRO A 131 -15.32 9.91 11.52
CA PRO A 131 -16.36 10.21 12.50
C PRO A 131 -15.77 10.31 13.92
N GLU A 132 -16.16 11.35 14.68
CA GLU A 132 -15.57 11.61 16.01
C GLU A 132 -15.71 10.43 16.98
N TRP A 133 -16.81 9.71 16.91
CA TRP A 133 -17.06 8.56 17.78
C TRP A 133 -16.05 7.41 17.58
N VAL A 134 -15.46 7.28 16.39
CA VAL A 134 -14.48 6.21 16.08
C VAL A 134 -13.17 6.40 16.85
N LYS A 135 -12.80 7.67 17.14
CA LYS A 135 -11.53 7.99 17.82
C LYS A 135 -11.42 7.37 19.22
N ASN A 136 -12.56 7.20 19.89
CA ASN A 136 -12.63 6.66 21.25
C ASN A 136 -13.34 5.30 21.31
N ALA A 137 -13.58 4.65 20.16
CA ALA A 137 -14.25 3.38 20.09
C ALA A 137 -13.25 2.22 20.14
N VAL A 138 -13.60 1.20 20.89
CA VAL A 138 -12.96 -0.12 20.84
C VAL A 138 -13.92 -1.04 20.11
N PHE A 139 -13.46 -1.63 19.00
CA PHE A 139 -14.26 -2.56 18.22
C PHE A 139 -13.91 -3.99 18.65
N TYR A 140 -14.94 -4.75 19.01
CA TYR A 140 -14.82 -6.17 19.29
C TYR A 140 -15.81 -6.94 18.41
N GLN A 141 -15.28 -7.73 17.50
CA GLN A 141 -16.09 -8.56 16.60
C GLN A 141 -16.18 -9.96 17.15
N ILE A 142 -17.42 -10.42 17.41
CA ILE A 142 -17.70 -11.78 17.86
C ILE A 142 -18.30 -12.56 16.70
N PHE A 143 -17.74 -13.71 16.41
CA PHE A 143 -18.34 -14.73 15.55
C PHE A 143 -19.01 -15.75 16.47
N PRO A 144 -20.34 -15.70 16.67
CA PRO A 144 -21.02 -16.51 17.68
C PRO A 144 -20.79 -18.00 17.49
N ASP A 145 -20.74 -18.46 16.24
CA ASP A 145 -20.48 -19.84 15.83
C ASP A 145 -19.07 -20.35 16.15
N ARG A 146 -18.14 -19.42 16.45
CA ARG A 146 -16.72 -19.73 16.73
C ARG A 146 -16.25 -19.29 18.10
N PHE A 147 -17.12 -18.65 18.87
CA PHE A 147 -16.75 -18.04 20.14
C PHE A 147 -16.94 -18.99 21.32
N CYS A 148 -18.15 -19.48 21.49
CA CYS A 148 -18.50 -20.41 22.55
C CYS A 148 -19.86 -21.07 22.24
N ASN A 149 -19.91 -22.38 22.28
CA ASN A 149 -21.17 -23.10 22.19
C ASN A 149 -21.87 -23.09 23.57
N GLY A 150 -22.89 -22.27 23.69
CA GLY A 150 -23.66 -22.11 24.93
C GLY A 150 -24.74 -23.19 25.12
N ASN A 151 -25.14 -23.87 24.05
CA ASN A 151 -26.13 -24.94 24.09
C ASN A 151 -25.89 -25.96 22.96
N PRO A 152 -25.28 -27.14 23.28
CA PRO A 152 -25.01 -28.18 22.29
C PRO A 152 -26.26 -28.84 21.72
N ASP A 153 -27.42 -28.68 22.35
CA ASP A 153 -28.66 -29.36 21.91
C ASP A 153 -29.23 -28.77 20.61
N ASN A 154 -28.82 -27.55 20.26
CA ASN A 154 -29.19 -26.87 19.01
C ASN A 154 -28.13 -26.93 17.91
N ASP A 155 -27.08 -27.72 18.13
CA ASP A 155 -26.05 -27.90 17.09
C ASP A 155 -26.62 -28.68 15.91
N VAL A 156 -26.15 -28.31 14.73
CA VAL A 156 -26.47 -29.01 13.49
C VAL A 156 -25.92 -30.44 13.57
N LYS A 157 -26.80 -31.42 13.29
CA LYS A 157 -26.41 -32.84 13.25
C LYS A 157 -26.00 -33.25 11.84
N ASP A 158 -25.21 -34.31 11.78
CA ASP A 158 -24.81 -34.89 10.50
C ASP A 158 -26.06 -35.25 9.66
N ASN A 159 -26.04 -34.77 8.41
CA ASN A 159 -27.12 -34.95 7.43
C ASN A 159 -28.45 -34.26 7.76
N GLU A 160 -28.48 -33.32 8.70
CA GLU A 160 -29.72 -32.62 9.08
C GLU A 160 -30.25 -31.73 7.94
N TYR A 161 -29.36 -31.20 7.12
CA TYR A 161 -29.74 -30.44 5.91
C TYR A 161 -28.69 -30.59 4.79
N ILE A 162 -29.05 -30.16 3.59
CA ILE A 162 -28.16 -30.13 2.42
C ILE A 162 -27.78 -28.70 2.15
N PHE A 163 -26.50 -28.42 2.06
CA PHE A 163 -25.93 -27.14 1.63
C PHE A 163 -25.10 -27.34 0.37
N ASP A 164 -25.41 -26.58 -0.69
CA ASP A 164 -24.73 -26.64 -1.99
C ASP A 164 -24.59 -28.09 -2.55
N GLY A 165 -25.63 -28.90 -2.37
CA GLY A 165 -25.66 -30.29 -2.84
C GLY A 165 -24.93 -31.28 -1.95
N TYR A 166 -24.35 -30.88 -0.85
CA TYR A 166 -23.66 -31.73 0.11
C TYR A 166 -24.39 -31.79 1.45
N PRO A 167 -24.47 -32.97 2.07
CA PRO A 167 -25.05 -33.10 3.41
C PRO A 167 -24.15 -32.41 4.44
N ALA A 168 -24.78 -31.73 5.41
CA ALA A 168 -24.06 -31.11 6.51
C ALA A 168 -23.31 -32.16 7.32
N LYS A 169 -22.09 -31.84 7.75
CA LYS A 169 -21.26 -32.64 8.67
C LYS A 169 -20.73 -31.74 9.78
N GLN A 170 -20.71 -32.26 11.00
CA GLN A 170 -20.02 -31.65 12.14
C GLN A 170 -18.50 -31.67 11.99
#